data_27c74674976cc5e43a545b094fef7fff
#
_entry.id   27c74674976cc5e43a545b094fef7fff
#
_cell.length_a   1.000
_cell.length_b   1.000
_cell.length_c   1.000
_cell.angle_alpha   90.00
_cell.angle_beta   90.00
_cell.angle_gamma   90.00
#
_symmetry.space_group_name_H-M   'P 1'
#
loop_
_entity.id
_entity.type
_entity.pdbx_description
1 polymer ?
#
loop_
_entity_poly.entity_id
_entity_poly.type
_entity_poly.pdbx_seq_one_letter_code
_entity_poly.pdbx_strand_id
1 'polypeptide(L)'
;MEKGLLDYNSILEKCGIGNLPANLVIKNIANLEEFYDSSELVSIYNYILLNVEDADVLLQVIKFTDSYRAMSTLSILLEMLQLKTDSEEDSLINVRAMCAKAVSNYKDNSTVTVLLDCLNNKNENYKVRLACADALGRIGDRYAVKPLIDLVEDEDEKSVYIKESATFALGLLGDTSAIDPLVAILESKRGFLDKFTFLKEKIVEALGKLNFHNKKVMKALAQSLMDVSPIVRINAIEAIMNSEDEDSVELIRPCLKDDDDEVKKNALIALYNLIGRDILDEVINLPSYSDYLKTEARELIEEYESEDYE
;
A
#
# COMPACT_ATOMS: atom_id res chain seq x y z
N MET A 1 -14.20 -40.62 -18.10
CA MET A 1 -12.78 -40.87 -18.35
C MET A 1 -12.08 -40.69 -17.01
N GLU A 2 -11.44 -41.74 -16.50
CA GLU A 2 -10.56 -41.61 -15.33
C GLU A 2 -9.46 -40.62 -15.69
N LYS A 3 -9.37 -39.49 -14.95
CA LYS A 3 -8.24 -38.59 -15.07
C LYS A 3 -6.99 -39.38 -14.62
N GLY A 4 -6.05 -39.56 -15.52
CA GLY A 4 -4.76 -40.20 -15.19
C GLY A 4 -4.08 -39.43 -14.09
N LEU A 5 -3.38 -40.14 -13.19
CA LEU A 5 -2.54 -39.48 -12.17
C LEU A 5 -1.52 -38.56 -12.88
N LEU A 6 -1.40 -37.30 -12.42
CA LEU A 6 -0.38 -36.36 -12.91
C LEU A 6 1.02 -36.90 -12.59
N ASP A 7 1.83 -37.07 -13.62
CA ASP A 7 3.25 -37.38 -13.45
C ASP A 7 4.05 -36.06 -13.30
N TYR A 8 4.13 -35.57 -12.05
CA TYR A 8 4.79 -34.30 -11.75
C TYR A 8 6.26 -34.29 -12.17
N ASN A 9 7.01 -35.41 -12.02
CA ASN A 9 8.41 -35.45 -12.39
C ASN A 9 8.58 -35.27 -13.91
N SER A 10 7.76 -35.93 -14.72
CA SER A 10 7.75 -35.74 -16.16
C SER A 10 7.39 -34.31 -16.56
N ILE A 11 6.47 -33.66 -15.83
CA ILE A 11 6.08 -32.26 -16.06
C ILE A 11 7.25 -31.33 -15.75
N LEU A 12 7.92 -31.49 -14.60
CA LEU A 12 9.09 -30.69 -14.23
C LEU A 12 10.22 -30.82 -15.23
N GLU A 13 10.48 -32.05 -15.67
CA GLU A 13 11.51 -32.33 -16.69
C GLU A 13 11.18 -31.64 -18.03
N LYS A 14 9.92 -31.70 -18.48
CA LYS A 14 9.45 -31.00 -19.68
C LYS A 14 9.55 -29.49 -19.56
N CYS A 15 9.33 -28.94 -18.37
CA CYS A 15 9.54 -27.52 -18.10
C CYS A 15 11.04 -27.15 -18.09
N GLY A 16 11.94 -28.15 -18.00
CA GLY A 16 13.40 -27.94 -17.99
C GLY A 16 13.92 -27.52 -16.62
N ILE A 17 13.20 -27.79 -15.54
CA ILE A 17 13.62 -27.46 -14.15
C ILE A 17 14.92 -28.25 -13.86
N GLY A 18 15.92 -27.52 -13.35
CA GLY A 18 17.26 -28.07 -13.08
C GLY A 18 18.19 -28.18 -14.32
N ASN A 19 17.67 -27.98 -15.55
CA ASN A 19 18.44 -28.14 -16.80
C ASN A 19 18.49 -26.88 -17.68
N LEU A 20 17.51 -25.97 -17.53
CA LEU A 20 17.40 -24.74 -18.31
C LEU A 20 17.53 -23.50 -17.42
N PRO A 21 17.95 -22.35 -17.98
CA PRO A 21 17.88 -21.06 -17.27
C PRO A 21 16.46 -20.72 -16.83
N ALA A 22 16.31 -20.04 -15.67
CA ALA A 22 15.03 -19.72 -15.04
C ALA A 22 14.01 -19.06 -15.99
N ASN A 23 14.44 -18.13 -16.85
CA ASN A 23 13.57 -17.45 -17.82
C ASN A 23 12.92 -18.41 -18.84
N LEU A 24 13.61 -19.47 -19.25
CA LEU A 24 13.07 -20.51 -20.14
C LEU A 24 12.13 -21.45 -19.38
N VAL A 25 12.53 -21.84 -18.16
CA VAL A 25 11.67 -22.63 -17.25
C VAL A 25 10.35 -21.93 -17.02
N ILE A 26 10.38 -20.64 -16.64
CA ILE A 26 9.20 -19.82 -16.41
C ILE A 26 8.27 -19.77 -17.63
N LYS A 27 8.87 -19.59 -18.84
CA LYS A 27 8.10 -19.61 -20.09
C LYS A 27 7.42 -20.96 -20.32
N ASN A 28 8.12 -22.05 -20.05
CA ASN A 28 7.58 -23.40 -20.21
C ASN A 28 6.48 -23.68 -19.20
N ILE A 29 6.62 -23.19 -17.94
CA ILE A 29 5.57 -23.28 -16.91
C ILE A 29 4.34 -22.48 -17.33
N ALA A 30 4.49 -21.27 -17.87
CA ALA A 30 3.37 -20.47 -18.36
C ALA A 30 2.57 -21.19 -19.47
N ASN A 31 3.26 -21.91 -20.36
CA ASN A 31 2.61 -22.66 -21.45
C ASN A 31 1.80 -23.88 -20.94
N LEU A 32 1.93 -24.29 -19.68
CA LEU A 32 1.13 -25.40 -19.13
C LEU A 32 -0.38 -25.10 -19.16
N GLU A 33 -0.78 -23.83 -19.16
CA GLU A 33 -2.18 -23.41 -19.30
C GLU A 33 -2.84 -23.89 -20.60
N GLU A 34 -2.05 -24.18 -21.64
CA GLU A 34 -2.55 -24.72 -22.90
C GLU A 34 -2.91 -26.22 -22.83
N PHE A 35 -2.38 -26.94 -21.82
CA PHE A 35 -2.46 -28.41 -21.75
C PHE A 35 -3.22 -28.95 -20.55
N TYR A 36 -3.38 -28.15 -19.49
CA TYR A 36 -3.93 -28.58 -18.20
C TYR A 36 -5.11 -27.71 -17.78
N ASP A 37 -6.09 -28.31 -17.12
CA ASP A 37 -7.19 -27.55 -16.55
C ASP A 37 -6.78 -26.84 -15.24
N SER A 38 -7.63 -25.93 -14.76
CA SER A 38 -7.36 -25.12 -13.56
C SER A 38 -7.04 -25.95 -12.30
N SER A 39 -7.68 -27.11 -12.12
CA SER A 39 -7.43 -27.98 -10.97
C SER A 39 -6.08 -28.69 -11.08
N GLU A 40 -5.72 -29.09 -12.27
CA GLU A 40 -4.43 -29.71 -12.58
C GLU A 40 -3.29 -28.69 -12.44
N LEU A 41 -3.50 -27.44 -12.92
CA LEU A 41 -2.53 -26.36 -12.79
C LEU A 41 -2.28 -26.00 -11.33
N VAL A 42 -3.33 -25.90 -10.50
CA VAL A 42 -3.17 -25.72 -9.06
C VAL A 42 -2.29 -26.82 -8.45
N SER A 43 -2.54 -28.06 -8.81
CA SER A 43 -1.77 -29.20 -8.30
C SER A 43 -0.29 -29.16 -8.75
N ILE A 44 -0.05 -28.78 -10.01
CA ILE A 44 1.29 -28.63 -10.58
C ILE A 44 2.02 -27.48 -9.92
N TYR A 45 1.40 -26.29 -9.80
CA TYR A 45 2.01 -25.14 -9.16
C TYR A 45 2.34 -25.41 -7.70
N ASN A 46 1.43 -26.05 -6.96
CA ASN A 46 1.67 -26.46 -5.58
C ASN A 46 2.86 -27.43 -5.48
N TYR A 47 2.99 -28.37 -6.41
CA TYR A 47 4.13 -29.28 -6.45
C TYR A 47 5.43 -28.53 -6.74
N ILE A 48 5.43 -27.56 -7.64
CA ILE A 48 6.60 -26.71 -7.93
C ILE A 48 6.99 -25.91 -6.68
N LEU A 49 6.04 -25.26 -6.01
CA LEU A 49 6.30 -24.46 -4.80
C LEU A 49 6.96 -25.29 -3.68
N LEU A 50 6.65 -26.57 -3.59
CA LEU A 50 7.18 -27.47 -2.55
C LEU A 50 8.51 -28.14 -2.91
N ASN A 51 8.88 -28.23 -4.19
CA ASN A 51 9.99 -29.08 -4.64
C ASN A 51 11.06 -28.35 -5.47
N VAL A 52 10.89 -27.08 -5.77
CA VAL A 52 11.84 -26.26 -6.54
C VAL A 52 12.50 -25.24 -5.63
N GLU A 53 13.83 -25.09 -5.74
CA GLU A 53 14.62 -24.17 -4.92
C GLU A 53 14.94 -22.85 -5.65
N ASP A 54 14.78 -22.80 -6.99
CA ASP A 54 15.09 -21.61 -7.79
C ASP A 54 14.12 -20.47 -7.45
N ALA A 55 14.64 -19.41 -6.84
CA ALA A 55 13.86 -18.30 -6.34
C ALA A 55 13.13 -17.54 -7.45
N ASP A 56 13.71 -17.38 -8.64
CA ASP A 56 13.07 -16.68 -9.75
C ASP A 56 11.88 -17.47 -10.27
N VAL A 57 12.01 -18.80 -10.33
CA VAL A 57 10.91 -19.70 -10.67
C VAL A 57 9.81 -19.63 -9.62
N LEU A 58 10.16 -19.70 -8.31
CA LEU A 58 9.20 -19.61 -7.23
C LEU A 58 8.43 -18.29 -7.23
N LEU A 59 9.13 -17.16 -7.41
CA LEU A 59 8.50 -15.83 -7.47
C LEU A 59 7.46 -15.74 -8.61
N GLN A 60 7.74 -16.36 -9.74
CA GLN A 60 6.81 -16.33 -10.87
C GLN A 60 5.65 -17.30 -10.68
N VAL A 61 5.92 -18.50 -10.14
CA VAL A 61 4.84 -19.48 -9.84
C VAL A 61 3.88 -18.93 -8.80
N ILE A 62 4.37 -18.24 -7.75
CA ILE A 62 3.49 -17.55 -6.79
C ILE A 62 2.54 -16.58 -7.52
N LYS A 63 3.02 -15.82 -8.51
CA LYS A 63 2.15 -14.92 -9.30
C LYS A 63 1.13 -15.69 -10.13
N PHE A 64 1.50 -16.82 -10.73
CA PHE A 64 0.55 -17.66 -11.49
C PHE A 64 -0.56 -18.21 -10.59
N THR A 65 -0.27 -18.53 -9.33
CA THR A 65 -1.30 -19.01 -8.38
C THR A 65 -2.38 -17.98 -8.08
N ASP A 66 -2.13 -16.69 -8.29
CA ASP A 66 -3.10 -15.62 -8.07
C ASP A 66 -4.38 -15.75 -8.91
N SER A 67 -4.27 -16.35 -10.10
CA SER A 67 -5.40 -16.60 -10.99
C SER A 67 -6.34 -17.68 -10.46
N TYR A 68 -5.87 -18.56 -9.58
CA TYR A 68 -6.63 -19.75 -9.16
C TYR A 68 -7.06 -19.73 -7.68
N ARG A 69 -6.32 -19.09 -6.80
CA ARG A 69 -6.58 -18.87 -5.36
C ARG A 69 -7.13 -20.08 -4.61
N ALA A 70 -6.51 -21.26 -4.80
CA ALA A 70 -6.91 -22.47 -4.11
C ALA A 70 -6.46 -22.48 -2.64
N MET A 71 -7.31 -23.00 -1.74
CA MET A 71 -6.96 -23.08 -0.29
C MET A 71 -5.76 -23.98 -0.01
N SER A 72 -5.52 -25.00 -0.84
CA SER A 72 -4.30 -25.82 -0.76
C SER A 72 -3.04 -25.00 -1.04
N THR A 73 -3.10 -24.04 -1.97
CA THR A 73 -2.02 -23.12 -2.26
C THR A 73 -1.81 -22.14 -1.11
N LEU A 74 -2.88 -21.63 -0.52
CA LEU A 74 -2.80 -20.72 0.65
C LEU A 74 -1.99 -21.34 1.79
N SER A 75 -2.24 -22.62 2.12
CA SER A 75 -1.51 -23.34 3.17
C SER A 75 0.00 -23.40 2.85
N ILE A 76 0.35 -23.68 1.59
CA ILE A 76 1.75 -23.74 1.16
C ILE A 76 2.42 -22.36 1.24
N LEU A 77 1.73 -21.30 0.80
CA LEU A 77 2.25 -19.93 0.88
C LEU A 77 2.50 -19.51 2.34
N LEU A 78 1.64 -19.92 3.28
CA LEU A 78 1.84 -19.65 4.71
C LEU A 78 3.03 -20.45 5.28
N GLU A 79 3.22 -21.70 4.88
CA GLU A 79 4.39 -22.49 5.26
C GLU A 79 5.68 -21.85 4.72
N MET A 80 5.70 -21.47 3.45
CA MET A 80 6.85 -20.80 2.83
C MET A 80 7.16 -19.45 3.49
N LEU A 81 6.15 -18.69 3.88
CA LEU A 81 6.33 -17.42 4.62
C LEU A 81 7.05 -17.65 5.95
N GLN A 82 6.74 -18.74 6.65
CA GLN A 82 7.29 -19.08 7.99
C GLN A 82 8.62 -19.81 7.95
N LEU A 83 9.11 -20.23 6.76
CA LEU A 83 10.41 -20.90 6.65
C LEU A 83 11.50 -20.00 7.23
N LYS A 84 12.14 -20.46 8.30
CA LYS A 84 13.33 -19.82 8.84
C LYS A 84 14.50 -20.21 7.97
N THR A 85 15.08 -19.23 7.30
CA THR A 85 16.34 -19.41 6.58
C THR A 85 17.45 -18.88 7.45
N ASP A 86 18.42 -19.75 7.81
CA ASP A 86 19.66 -19.35 8.48
C ASP A 86 20.59 -18.58 7.51
N SER A 87 20.24 -18.52 6.24
CA SER A 87 20.96 -17.79 5.20
C SER A 87 20.30 -16.43 4.97
N GLU A 88 21.09 -15.36 4.99
CA GLU A 88 20.71 -14.03 4.55
C GLU A 88 20.59 -13.94 3.01
N GLU A 89 20.24 -15.02 2.33
CA GLU A 89 20.06 -15.01 0.88
C GLU A 89 18.88 -14.14 0.51
N ASP A 90 19.16 -13.01 -0.11
CA ASP A 90 18.17 -12.01 -0.58
C ASP A 90 17.07 -12.62 -1.46
N SER A 91 17.40 -13.69 -2.18
CA SER A 91 16.48 -14.42 -3.06
C SER A 91 15.30 -15.06 -2.31
N LEU A 92 15.58 -15.81 -1.24
CA LEU A 92 14.54 -16.44 -0.39
C LEU A 92 13.76 -15.43 0.42
N ILE A 93 14.39 -14.34 0.85
CA ILE A 93 13.69 -13.22 1.51
C ILE A 93 12.63 -12.63 0.57
N ASN A 94 12.96 -12.44 -0.71
CA ASN A 94 12.02 -11.92 -1.70
C ASN A 94 10.87 -12.92 -1.96
N VAL A 95 11.14 -14.23 -1.98
CA VAL A 95 10.09 -15.27 -2.09
C VAL A 95 9.13 -15.19 -0.90
N ARG A 96 9.64 -15.11 0.34
CA ARG A 96 8.82 -15.01 1.55
C ARG A 96 7.98 -13.72 1.58
N ALA A 97 8.56 -12.59 1.19
CA ALA A 97 7.82 -11.33 1.05
C ALA A 97 6.71 -11.43 -0.02
N MET A 98 6.98 -12.15 -1.13
CA MET A 98 5.97 -12.40 -2.17
C MET A 98 4.86 -13.31 -1.65
N CYS A 99 5.18 -14.32 -0.83
CA CYS A 99 4.16 -15.16 -0.18
C CYS A 99 3.21 -14.32 0.68
N ALA A 100 3.72 -13.41 1.53
CA ALA A 100 2.88 -12.52 2.32
C ALA A 100 1.94 -11.69 1.44
N LYS A 101 2.47 -11.15 0.33
CA LYS A 101 1.66 -10.39 -0.64
C LYS A 101 0.59 -11.27 -1.29
N ALA A 102 0.94 -12.47 -1.74
CA ALA A 102 -0.01 -13.40 -2.37
C ALA A 102 -1.11 -13.84 -1.39
N VAL A 103 -0.76 -14.13 -0.13
CA VAL A 103 -1.70 -14.45 0.95
C VAL A 103 -2.78 -13.37 1.10
N SER A 104 -2.42 -12.08 0.97
CA SER A 104 -3.38 -10.98 1.09
C SER A 104 -4.50 -11.02 0.04
N ASN A 105 -4.26 -11.62 -1.13
CA ASN A 105 -5.23 -11.70 -2.21
C ASN A 105 -6.36 -12.71 -1.94
N TYR A 106 -6.15 -13.64 -1.00
CA TYR A 106 -7.18 -14.58 -0.56
C TYR A 106 -8.24 -13.94 0.34
N LYS A 107 -7.94 -12.81 0.98
CA LYS A 107 -8.85 -12.12 1.92
C LYS A 107 -9.33 -13.05 3.05
N ASP A 108 -8.50 -13.97 3.48
CA ASP A 108 -8.83 -14.96 4.50
C ASP A 108 -8.34 -14.52 5.88
N ASN A 109 -9.27 -14.24 6.78
CA ASN A 109 -8.99 -13.76 8.12
C ASN A 109 -8.19 -14.77 8.99
N SER A 110 -8.23 -16.06 8.65
CA SER A 110 -7.45 -17.08 9.37
C SER A 110 -5.93 -16.88 9.24
N THR A 111 -5.48 -16.13 8.22
CA THR A 111 -4.07 -15.85 7.96
C THR A 111 -3.50 -14.71 8.81
N VAL A 112 -4.35 -13.90 9.44
CA VAL A 112 -3.98 -12.67 10.17
C VAL A 112 -2.99 -12.95 11.30
N THR A 113 -3.20 -14.02 12.07
CA THR A 113 -2.31 -14.38 13.18
C THR A 113 -0.89 -14.66 12.68
N VAL A 114 -0.74 -15.44 11.62
CA VAL A 114 0.57 -15.77 11.03
C VAL A 114 1.29 -14.52 10.53
N LEU A 115 0.55 -13.62 9.86
CA LEU A 115 1.12 -12.35 9.38
C LEU A 115 1.54 -11.45 10.55
N LEU A 116 0.76 -11.38 11.64
CA LEU A 116 1.10 -10.62 12.83
C LEU A 116 2.33 -11.20 13.53
N ASP A 117 2.46 -12.52 13.63
CA ASP A 117 3.63 -13.17 14.22
C ASP A 117 4.90 -12.82 13.43
N CYS A 118 4.83 -12.87 12.11
CA CYS A 118 5.92 -12.45 11.24
C CYS A 118 6.26 -10.96 11.39
N LEU A 119 5.26 -10.09 11.40
CA LEU A 119 5.42 -8.64 11.52
C LEU A 119 6.08 -8.25 12.84
N ASN A 120 5.63 -8.86 13.95
CA ASN A 120 6.10 -8.53 15.30
C ASN A 120 7.46 -9.16 15.64
N ASN A 121 7.93 -10.11 14.86
CA ASN A 121 9.24 -10.71 15.06
C ASN A 121 10.35 -9.71 14.65
N LYS A 122 10.98 -9.04 15.64
CA LYS A 122 12.05 -8.05 15.40
C LYS A 122 13.33 -8.66 14.80
N ASN A 123 13.48 -9.98 14.84
CA ASN A 123 14.59 -10.70 14.20
C ASN A 123 14.30 -11.11 12.76
N GLU A 124 13.07 -10.89 12.28
CA GLU A 124 12.68 -11.17 10.90
C GLU A 124 13.22 -10.10 9.95
N ASN A 125 13.49 -10.49 8.71
CA ASN A 125 13.95 -9.55 7.70
C ASN A 125 12.90 -8.45 7.46
N TYR A 126 13.37 -7.21 7.39
CA TYR A 126 12.50 -6.04 7.27
C TYR A 126 11.60 -6.09 6.02
N LYS A 127 12.06 -6.65 4.88
CA LYS A 127 11.26 -6.80 3.66
C LYS A 127 10.04 -7.72 3.89
N VAL A 128 10.23 -8.80 4.64
CA VAL A 128 9.14 -9.73 4.98
C VAL A 128 8.15 -9.05 5.94
N ARG A 129 8.66 -8.36 6.96
CA ARG A 129 7.83 -7.60 7.90
C ARG A 129 6.99 -6.54 7.20
N LEU A 130 7.59 -5.78 6.26
CA LEU A 130 6.86 -4.78 5.45
C LEU A 130 5.73 -5.44 4.64
N ALA A 131 6.04 -6.56 3.97
CA ALA A 131 5.04 -7.29 3.19
C ALA A 131 3.88 -7.82 4.06
N CYS A 132 4.17 -8.24 5.30
CA CYS A 132 3.14 -8.65 6.25
C CYS A 132 2.25 -7.48 6.69
N ALA A 133 2.80 -6.30 6.96
CA ALA A 133 2.02 -5.11 7.29
C ALA A 133 1.07 -4.71 6.15
N ASP A 134 1.57 -4.67 4.90
CA ASP A 134 0.76 -4.39 3.71
C ASP A 134 -0.34 -5.45 3.52
N ALA A 135 0.00 -6.74 3.71
CA ALA A 135 -0.96 -7.83 3.63
C ALA A 135 -2.10 -7.71 4.65
N LEU A 136 -1.79 -7.37 5.89
CA LEU A 136 -2.78 -7.15 6.96
C LEU A 136 -3.76 -6.03 6.61
N GLY A 137 -3.24 -4.91 6.10
CA GLY A 137 -4.09 -3.81 5.64
C GLY A 137 -5.01 -4.22 4.47
N ARG A 138 -4.50 -5.02 3.53
CA ARG A 138 -5.27 -5.50 2.36
C ARG A 138 -6.32 -6.56 2.74
N ILE A 139 -6.05 -7.43 3.71
CA ILE A 139 -7.01 -8.41 4.19
C ILE A 139 -8.22 -7.72 4.80
N GLY A 140 -8.00 -6.66 5.57
CA GLY A 140 -9.06 -5.84 6.12
C GLY A 140 -9.67 -6.37 7.41
N ASP A 141 -9.01 -7.29 8.12
CA ASP A 141 -9.51 -7.83 9.39
C ASP A 141 -9.20 -6.90 10.56
N ARG A 142 -10.24 -6.50 11.29
CA ARG A 142 -10.14 -5.62 12.47
C ARG A 142 -9.27 -6.17 13.59
N TYR A 143 -9.03 -7.47 13.64
CA TYR A 143 -8.12 -8.07 14.61
C TYR A 143 -6.69 -7.52 14.51
N ALA A 144 -6.29 -7.06 13.33
CA ALA A 144 -4.98 -6.44 13.10
C ALA A 144 -4.86 -5.01 13.65
N VAL A 145 -5.97 -4.30 13.90
CA VAL A 145 -5.94 -2.87 14.25
C VAL A 145 -5.13 -2.59 15.50
N LYS A 146 -5.44 -3.24 16.61
CA LYS A 146 -4.73 -3.02 17.89
C LYS A 146 -3.25 -3.37 17.81
N PRO A 147 -2.84 -4.54 17.28
CA PRO A 147 -1.42 -4.86 17.07
C PRO A 147 -0.67 -3.85 16.20
N LEU A 148 -1.31 -3.30 15.15
CA LEU A 148 -0.69 -2.29 14.30
C LEU A 148 -0.55 -0.94 15.02
N ILE A 149 -1.53 -0.53 15.85
CA ILE A 149 -1.41 0.65 16.70
C ILE A 149 -0.24 0.48 17.67
N ASP A 150 -0.16 -0.65 18.36
CA ASP A 150 0.91 -0.95 19.32
C ASP A 150 2.28 -0.88 18.63
N LEU A 151 2.39 -1.36 17.38
CA LEU A 151 3.62 -1.30 16.61
C LEU A 151 4.02 0.13 16.23
N VAL A 152 3.07 0.97 15.86
CA VAL A 152 3.36 2.40 15.55
C VAL A 152 3.81 3.14 16.80
N GLU A 153 3.21 2.85 17.95
CA GLU A 153 3.55 3.44 19.27
C GLU A 153 4.83 2.88 19.88
N ASP A 154 5.31 1.69 19.44
CA ASP A 154 6.46 1.01 20.04
C ASP A 154 7.75 1.84 19.91
N GLU A 155 8.25 2.38 21.04
CA GLU A 155 9.50 3.15 21.08
C GLU A 155 10.75 2.29 20.77
N ASP A 156 10.66 0.96 20.96
CA ASP A 156 11.74 0.02 20.67
C ASP A 156 11.80 -0.41 19.20
N GLU A 157 10.74 -0.12 18.40
CA GLU A 157 10.79 -0.32 16.97
C GLU A 157 11.59 0.78 16.30
N LYS A 158 12.78 0.43 15.83
CA LYS A 158 13.75 1.38 15.23
C LYS A 158 13.52 1.61 13.75
N SER A 159 12.79 0.72 13.10
CA SER A 159 12.50 0.83 11.66
C SER A 159 11.32 1.74 11.42
N VAL A 160 11.61 2.93 10.92
CA VAL A 160 10.56 3.88 10.48
C VAL A 160 9.71 3.29 9.38
N TYR A 161 10.30 2.57 8.43
CA TYR A 161 9.59 1.91 7.33
C TYR A 161 8.53 0.92 7.83
N ILE A 162 8.79 0.20 8.92
CA ILE A 162 7.80 -0.71 9.53
C ILE A 162 6.64 0.10 10.10
N LYS A 163 6.92 1.21 10.81
CA LYS A 163 5.88 2.10 11.33
C LYS A 163 5.05 2.76 10.23
N GLU A 164 5.69 3.18 9.13
CA GLU A 164 5.01 3.72 7.96
C GLU A 164 4.05 2.70 7.34
N SER A 165 4.52 1.46 7.14
CA SER A 165 3.68 0.38 6.61
C SER A 165 2.53 0.01 7.54
N ALA A 166 2.77 -0.02 8.85
CA ALA A 166 1.71 -0.25 9.84
C ALA A 166 0.67 0.89 9.83
N THR A 167 1.12 2.15 9.71
CA THR A 167 0.24 3.32 9.60
C THR A 167 -0.60 3.26 8.32
N PHE A 168 0.03 2.91 7.20
CA PHE A 168 -0.69 2.73 5.92
C PHE A 168 -1.74 1.61 6.02
N ALA A 169 -1.39 0.49 6.65
CA ALA A 169 -2.32 -0.61 6.90
C ALA A 169 -3.51 -0.18 7.76
N LEU A 170 -3.29 0.65 8.81
CA LEU A 170 -4.37 1.22 9.62
C LEU A 170 -5.33 2.09 8.79
N GLY A 171 -4.79 2.89 7.87
CA GLY A 171 -5.60 3.66 6.93
C GLY A 171 -6.46 2.76 6.01
N LEU A 172 -5.91 1.63 5.52
CA LEU A 172 -6.65 0.67 4.70
C LEU A 172 -7.73 -0.09 5.49
N LEU A 173 -7.47 -0.41 6.76
CA LEU A 173 -8.42 -1.07 7.65
C LEU A 173 -9.65 -0.22 7.95
N GLY A 174 -9.52 1.10 7.90
CA GLY A 174 -10.64 2.03 8.07
C GLY A 174 -11.26 2.03 9.47
N ASP A 175 -10.59 1.50 10.49
CA ASP A 175 -11.12 1.44 11.86
C ASP A 175 -10.83 2.74 12.62
N THR A 176 -11.89 3.41 13.05
CA THR A 176 -11.81 4.71 13.73
C THR A 176 -11.10 4.67 15.08
N SER A 177 -10.88 3.50 15.68
CA SER A 177 -10.08 3.36 16.91
C SER A 177 -8.62 3.74 16.73
N ALA A 178 -8.12 3.78 15.48
CA ALA A 178 -6.78 4.25 15.15
C ALA A 178 -6.64 5.79 15.19
N ILE A 179 -7.74 6.55 15.16
CA ILE A 179 -7.70 8.02 15.09
C ILE A 179 -6.95 8.62 16.28
N ASP A 180 -7.36 8.29 17.50
CA ASP A 180 -6.78 8.89 18.70
C ASP A 180 -5.27 8.61 18.85
N PRO A 181 -4.79 7.37 18.67
CA PRO A 181 -3.36 7.08 18.65
C PRO A 181 -2.60 7.85 17.55
N LEU A 182 -3.10 7.85 16.32
CA LEU A 182 -2.43 8.53 15.21
C LEU A 182 -2.37 10.05 15.40
N VAL A 183 -3.44 10.67 15.88
CA VAL A 183 -3.44 12.10 16.22
C VAL A 183 -2.48 12.38 17.37
N ALA A 184 -2.43 11.54 18.40
CA ALA A 184 -1.51 11.73 19.52
C ALA A 184 -0.03 11.65 19.06
N ILE A 185 0.29 10.74 18.13
CA ILE A 185 1.63 10.64 17.55
C ILE A 185 1.94 11.89 16.72
N LEU A 186 1.01 12.35 15.88
CA LEU A 186 1.18 13.53 15.03
C LEU A 186 1.40 14.81 15.86
N GLU A 187 0.66 14.97 16.96
CA GLU A 187 0.76 16.11 17.87
C GLU A 187 1.93 16.02 18.87
N SER A 188 2.64 14.87 18.90
CA SER A 188 3.72 14.65 19.87
C SER A 188 4.90 15.60 19.62
N LYS A 189 5.25 16.41 20.64
CA LYS A 189 6.39 17.34 20.62
C LYS A 189 7.75 16.66 20.83
N ARG A 190 7.83 15.35 20.81
CA ARG A 190 9.01 14.56 21.17
C ARG A 190 10.06 14.44 20.07
N GLY A 191 10.29 15.43 19.21
CA GLY A 191 11.43 15.45 18.26
C GLY A 191 11.63 14.19 17.38
N PHE A 192 10.84 13.15 17.61
CA PHE A 192 10.87 11.89 16.89
C PHE A 192 10.31 12.09 15.47
N LEU A 193 9.16 12.73 15.36
CA LEU A 193 8.53 13.00 14.05
C LEU A 193 9.27 14.05 13.23
N ASP A 194 9.97 14.99 13.87
CA ASP A 194 10.76 16.00 13.14
C ASP A 194 11.92 15.38 12.36
N LYS A 195 12.36 14.17 12.76
CA LYS A 195 13.36 13.38 12.04
C LYS A 195 12.76 12.45 10.98
N PHE A 196 11.43 12.23 11.00
CA PHE A 196 10.76 11.22 10.20
C PHE A 196 9.56 11.82 9.45
N THR A 197 9.86 12.74 8.53
CA THR A 197 8.86 13.41 7.70
C THR A 197 7.92 12.40 6.99
N PHE A 198 8.48 11.32 6.46
CA PHE A 198 7.70 10.27 5.80
C PHE A 198 6.66 9.61 6.72
N LEU A 199 6.95 9.43 8.00
CA LEU A 199 5.96 8.91 8.95
C LEU A 199 4.82 9.90 9.16
N LYS A 200 5.12 11.22 9.25
CA LYS A 200 4.06 12.25 9.29
C LYS A 200 3.16 12.19 8.07
N GLU A 201 3.76 12.08 6.89
CA GLU A 201 3.04 11.95 5.62
C GLU A 201 2.06 10.79 5.65
N LYS A 202 2.53 9.62 6.12
CA LYS A 202 1.68 8.42 6.23
C LYS A 202 0.59 8.54 7.29
N ILE A 203 0.86 9.23 8.41
CA ILE A 203 -0.16 9.48 9.43
C ILE A 203 -1.25 10.41 8.88
N VAL A 204 -0.88 11.51 8.19
CA VAL A 204 -1.83 12.43 7.59
C VAL A 204 -2.68 11.74 6.51
N GLU A 205 -2.08 10.93 5.65
CA GLU A 205 -2.77 10.10 4.66
C GLU A 205 -3.77 9.12 5.33
N ALA A 206 -3.32 8.41 6.38
CA ALA A 206 -4.17 7.47 7.11
C ALA A 206 -5.34 8.19 7.81
N LEU A 207 -5.10 9.33 8.44
CA LEU A 207 -6.14 10.14 9.06
C LEU A 207 -7.16 10.65 8.03
N GLY A 208 -6.72 11.02 6.83
CA GLY A 208 -7.60 11.37 5.73
C GLY A 208 -8.56 10.22 5.36
N LYS A 209 -8.03 9.00 5.26
CA LYS A 209 -8.84 7.79 4.99
C LYS A 209 -9.80 7.43 6.12
N LEU A 210 -9.47 7.80 7.37
CA LEU A 210 -10.28 7.57 8.56
C LEU A 210 -11.26 8.72 8.87
N ASN A 211 -11.22 9.80 8.09
CA ASN A 211 -11.99 11.01 8.35
C ASN A 211 -13.44 10.86 7.87
N PHE A 212 -14.31 10.38 8.76
CA PHE A 212 -15.75 10.37 8.58
C PHE A 212 -16.38 11.52 9.37
N HIS A 213 -16.16 12.77 8.96
CA HIS A 213 -16.62 13.99 9.66
C HIS A 213 -16.17 14.08 11.14
N ASN A 214 -14.92 13.69 11.41
CA ASN A 214 -14.36 13.70 12.76
C ASN A 214 -13.65 15.03 13.04
N LYS A 215 -14.21 15.85 13.93
CA LYS A 215 -13.66 17.17 14.30
C LYS A 215 -12.22 17.12 14.81
N LYS A 216 -11.81 16.02 15.47
CA LYS A 216 -10.45 15.85 15.96
C LYS A 216 -9.48 15.64 14.80
N VAL A 217 -9.87 14.82 13.82
CA VAL A 217 -9.10 14.62 12.59
C VAL A 217 -9.01 15.93 11.81
N MET A 218 -10.13 16.63 11.58
CA MET A 218 -10.13 17.91 10.87
C MET A 218 -9.21 18.94 11.52
N LYS A 219 -9.18 19.01 12.85
CA LYS A 219 -8.25 19.88 13.58
C LYS A 219 -6.80 19.49 13.35
N ALA A 220 -6.47 18.19 13.38
CA ALA A 220 -5.13 17.69 13.15
C ALA A 220 -4.66 17.94 11.70
N LEU A 221 -5.56 17.73 10.71
CA LEU A 221 -5.31 18.03 9.31
C LEU A 221 -5.10 19.53 9.08
N ALA A 222 -5.93 20.38 9.68
CA ALA A 222 -5.76 21.85 9.60
C ALA A 222 -4.42 22.31 10.18
N GLN A 223 -3.93 21.69 11.25
CA GLN A 223 -2.57 21.95 11.76
C GLN A 223 -1.48 21.48 10.80
N SER A 224 -1.71 20.36 10.11
CA SER A 224 -0.76 19.79 9.12
C SER A 224 -0.63 20.67 7.87
N LEU A 225 -1.58 21.56 7.56
CA LEU A 225 -1.45 22.58 6.51
C LEU A 225 -0.31 23.58 6.78
N MET A 226 0.20 23.64 8.00
CA MET A 226 1.30 24.53 8.41
C MET A 226 2.60 23.75 8.66
N ASP A 227 2.69 22.48 8.28
CA ASP A 227 3.91 21.69 8.48
C ASP A 227 5.07 22.23 7.61
N VAL A 228 6.29 22.02 8.09
CA VAL A 228 7.50 22.43 7.35
C VAL A 228 7.68 21.67 6.05
N SER A 229 7.18 20.43 5.96
CA SER A 229 7.22 19.62 4.73
C SER A 229 6.11 20.00 3.77
N PRO A 230 6.41 20.41 2.53
CA PRO A 230 5.40 20.61 1.50
C PRO A 230 4.53 19.39 1.25
N ILE A 231 5.09 18.18 1.30
CA ILE A 231 4.38 16.93 1.07
C ILE A 231 3.33 16.69 2.17
N VAL A 232 3.66 16.96 3.43
CA VAL A 232 2.70 16.88 4.54
C VAL A 232 1.54 17.86 4.33
N ARG A 233 1.83 19.09 3.86
CA ARG A 233 0.80 20.09 3.56
C ARG A 233 -0.09 19.64 2.40
N ILE A 234 0.49 19.08 1.33
CA ILE A 234 -0.25 18.52 0.18
C ILE A 234 -1.17 17.39 0.62
N ASN A 235 -0.65 16.42 1.39
CA ASN A 235 -1.47 15.31 1.90
C ASN A 235 -2.60 15.81 2.81
N ALA A 236 -2.37 16.88 3.58
CA ALA A 236 -3.42 17.50 4.39
C ALA A 236 -4.50 18.19 3.53
N ILE A 237 -4.11 18.87 2.45
CA ILE A 237 -5.05 19.46 1.47
C ILE A 237 -5.94 18.37 0.86
N GLU A 238 -5.33 17.27 0.38
CA GLU A 238 -6.06 16.14 -0.20
C GLU A 238 -7.02 15.50 0.82
N ALA A 239 -6.55 15.26 2.04
CA ALA A 239 -7.36 14.69 3.10
C ALA A 239 -8.56 15.58 3.51
N ILE A 240 -8.35 16.91 3.54
CA ILE A 240 -9.43 17.89 3.84
C ILE A 240 -10.41 17.99 2.68
N MET A 241 -9.92 18.01 1.43
CA MET A 241 -10.78 18.00 0.23
C MET A 241 -11.71 16.78 0.22
N ASN A 242 -11.15 15.59 0.45
CA ASN A 242 -11.88 14.32 0.44
C ASN A 242 -12.84 14.14 1.64
N SER A 243 -12.73 14.98 2.66
CA SER A 243 -13.64 14.92 3.83
C SER A 243 -15.05 15.45 3.53
N GLU A 244 -15.19 16.26 2.47
CA GLU A 244 -16.44 16.96 2.13
C GLU A 244 -17.03 17.76 3.31
N ASP A 245 -16.16 18.24 4.23
CA ASP A 245 -16.55 19.04 5.38
C ASP A 245 -16.89 20.48 4.95
N GLU A 246 -17.88 21.11 5.57
CA GLU A 246 -18.31 22.48 5.23
C GLU A 246 -17.17 23.50 5.35
N ASP A 247 -16.21 23.27 6.26
CA ASP A 247 -15.06 24.15 6.50
C ASP A 247 -13.89 23.91 5.51
N SER A 248 -13.95 22.89 4.63
CA SER A 248 -12.83 22.48 3.77
C SER A 248 -12.32 23.61 2.88
N VAL A 249 -13.23 24.39 2.28
CA VAL A 249 -12.87 25.53 1.42
C VAL A 249 -12.11 26.60 2.19
N GLU A 250 -12.60 26.96 3.39
CA GLU A 250 -11.98 27.97 4.25
C GLU A 250 -10.59 27.55 4.73
N LEU A 251 -10.40 26.26 5.01
CA LEU A 251 -9.13 25.72 5.47
C LEU A 251 -8.09 25.66 4.34
N ILE A 252 -8.49 25.28 3.12
CA ILE A 252 -7.57 25.11 1.98
C ILE A 252 -7.23 26.45 1.31
N ARG A 253 -8.13 27.41 1.27
CA ARG A 253 -7.95 28.71 0.56
C ARG A 253 -6.65 29.45 0.92
N PRO A 254 -6.18 29.52 2.17
CA PRO A 254 -4.90 30.14 2.50
C PRO A 254 -3.70 29.51 1.79
N CYS A 255 -3.75 28.20 1.47
CA CYS A 255 -2.67 27.46 0.80
C CYS A 255 -2.43 27.92 -0.65
N LEU A 256 -3.34 28.68 -1.27
CA LEU A 256 -3.08 29.36 -2.55
C LEU A 256 -1.95 30.42 -2.47
N LYS A 257 -1.53 30.80 -1.27
CA LYS A 257 -0.45 31.73 -1.00
C LYS A 257 0.75 31.07 -0.32
N ASP A 258 0.83 29.75 -0.35
CA ASP A 258 1.95 29.00 0.17
C ASP A 258 3.27 29.42 -0.52
N ASP A 259 4.40 29.24 0.16
CA ASP A 259 5.71 29.51 -0.42
C ASP A 259 6.10 28.47 -1.49
N ASP A 260 5.58 27.25 -1.39
CA ASP A 260 5.85 26.15 -2.31
C ASP A 260 4.83 26.11 -3.46
N ASP A 261 5.32 26.01 -4.68
CA ASP A 261 4.48 26.05 -5.89
C ASP A 261 3.60 24.81 -6.04
N GLU A 262 4.09 23.62 -5.63
CA GLU A 262 3.29 22.39 -5.68
C GLU A 262 2.15 22.42 -4.65
N VAL A 263 2.36 23.00 -3.47
CA VAL A 263 1.30 23.22 -2.49
C VAL A 263 0.22 24.13 -3.05
N LYS A 264 0.60 25.26 -3.69
CA LYS A 264 -0.33 26.18 -4.36
C LYS A 264 -1.15 25.49 -5.42
N LYS A 265 -0.50 24.68 -6.27
CA LYS A 265 -1.15 23.93 -7.34
C LYS A 265 -2.18 22.92 -6.78
N ASN A 266 -1.77 22.12 -5.79
CA ASN A 266 -2.67 21.16 -5.16
C ASN A 266 -3.85 21.85 -4.43
N ALA A 267 -3.63 23.01 -3.82
CA ALA A 267 -4.70 23.80 -3.22
C ALA A 267 -5.70 24.33 -4.26
N LEU A 268 -5.19 24.76 -5.43
CA LEU A 268 -6.03 25.22 -6.54
C LEU A 268 -6.90 24.08 -7.09
N ILE A 269 -6.30 22.91 -7.35
CA ILE A 269 -7.02 21.72 -7.81
C ILE A 269 -8.07 21.28 -6.77
N ALA A 270 -7.71 21.24 -5.49
CA ALA A 270 -8.64 20.89 -4.42
C ALA A 270 -9.83 21.85 -4.34
N LEU A 271 -9.59 23.15 -4.41
CA LEU A 271 -10.64 24.15 -4.41
C LEU A 271 -11.50 24.09 -5.68
N TYR A 272 -10.90 23.82 -6.83
CA TYR A 272 -11.66 23.59 -8.06
C TYR A 272 -12.61 22.40 -7.93
N ASN A 273 -12.15 21.30 -7.33
CA ASN A 273 -13.00 20.14 -7.08
C ASN A 273 -14.14 20.42 -6.09
N LEU A 274 -13.93 21.32 -5.13
CA LEU A 274 -14.93 21.65 -4.10
C LEU A 274 -15.97 22.69 -4.55
N ILE A 275 -15.54 23.73 -5.27
CA ILE A 275 -16.39 24.91 -5.59
C ILE A 275 -16.43 25.23 -7.11
N GLY A 276 -15.80 24.41 -7.95
CA GLY A 276 -15.89 24.55 -9.40
C GLY A 276 -15.05 25.71 -9.97
N ARG A 277 -15.44 26.15 -11.18
CA ARG A 277 -14.68 27.10 -11.99
C ARG A 277 -14.47 28.48 -11.34
N ASP A 278 -15.34 28.90 -10.45
CA ASP A 278 -15.30 30.25 -9.86
C ASP A 278 -13.95 30.56 -9.21
N ILE A 279 -13.28 29.57 -8.64
CA ILE A 279 -11.94 29.74 -8.04
C ILE A 279 -10.85 29.99 -9.09
N LEU A 280 -10.94 29.39 -10.27
CA LEU A 280 -9.99 29.59 -11.38
C LEU A 280 -10.12 31.03 -11.89
N ASP A 281 -11.34 31.51 -12.11
CA ASP A 281 -11.62 32.87 -12.55
C ASP A 281 -11.18 33.89 -11.50
N GLU A 282 -11.38 33.60 -10.21
CA GLU A 282 -10.89 34.43 -9.10
C GLU A 282 -9.34 34.55 -9.16
N VAL A 283 -8.63 33.43 -9.26
CA VAL A 283 -7.17 33.40 -9.29
C VAL A 283 -6.59 34.15 -10.50
N ILE A 284 -7.18 34.01 -11.67
CA ILE A 284 -6.72 34.68 -12.89
C ILE A 284 -6.89 36.21 -12.78
N ASN A 285 -8.00 36.66 -12.22
CA ASN A 285 -8.37 38.07 -12.25
C ASN A 285 -7.79 38.89 -11.08
N LEU A 286 -7.46 38.26 -9.96
CA LEU A 286 -6.94 38.99 -8.79
C LEU A 286 -5.42 39.16 -8.86
N PRO A 287 -4.90 40.41 -8.68
CA PRO A 287 -3.47 40.69 -8.69
C PRO A 287 -2.71 40.10 -7.47
N SER A 288 -3.42 39.63 -6.45
CA SER A 288 -2.86 39.09 -5.22
C SER A 288 -2.26 37.69 -5.38
N TYR A 289 -2.57 37.00 -6.47
CA TYR A 289 -2.04 35.66 -6.76
C TYR A 289 -0.82 35.74 -7.67
N SER A 290 0.09 34.75 -7.56
CA SER A 290 1.32 34.67 -8.32
C SER A 290 1.04 34.39 -9.81
N ASP A 291 1.98 34.80 -10.68
CA ASP A 291 1.88 34.51 -12.11
C ASP A 291 1.91 32.99 -12.39
N TYR A 292 2.67 32.24 -11.59
CA TYR A 292 2.67 30.78 -11.62
C TYR A 292 1.24 30.21 -11.44
N LEU A 293 0.56 30.61 -10.35
CA LEU A 293 -0.79 30.10 -10.05
C LEU A 293 -1.83 30.50 -11.09
N LYS A 294 -1.67 31.70 -11.70
CA LYS A 294 -2.52 32.14 -12.83
C LYS A 294 -2.30 31.32 -14.08
N THR A 295 -1.08 30.85 -14.31
CA THR A 295 -0.77 29.95 -15.43
C THR A 295 -1.40 28.59 -15.21
N GLU A 296 -1.23 27.99 -14.03
CA GLU A 296 -1.87 26.73 -13.66
C GLU A 296 -3.41 26.81 -13.80
N ALA A 297 -4.03 27.93 -13.37
CA ALA A 297 -5.47 28.10 -13.49
C ALA A 297 -5.95 28.14 -14.96
N ARG A 298 -5.15 28.73 -15.89
CA ARG A 298 -5.48 28.71 -17.32
C ARG A 298 -5.32 27.34 -17.94
N GLU A 299 -4.24 26.62 -17.58
CA GLU A 299 -3.99 25.26 -18.05
C GLU A 299 -5.11 24.32 -17.62
N LEU A 300 -5.57 24.42 -16.37
CA LEU A 300 -6.72 23.64 -15.90
C LEU A 300 -8.00 23.95 -16.68
N ILE A 301 -8.26 25.22 -17.04
CA ILE A 301 -9.43 25.58 -17.88
C ILE A 301 -9.31 24.92 -19.25
N GLU A 302 -8.15 24.99 -19.89
CA GLU A 302 -7.91 24.41 -21.23
C GLU A 302 -8.07 22.88 -21.22
N GLU A 303 -7.59 22.21 -20.17
CA GLU A 303 -7.67 20.76 -20.01
C GLU A 303 -9.14 20.30 -19.92
N TYR A 304 -9.93 20.91 -19.03
CA TYR A 304 -11.33 20.54 -18.83
C TYR A 304 -12.25 20.98 -19.98
N GLU A 305 -11.97 22.11 -20.66
CA GLU A 305 -12.74 22.50 -21.84
C GLU A 305 -12.47 21.54 -23.04
N SER A 306 -11.34 20.85 -23.06
CA SER A 306 -11.03 19.86 -24.11
C SER A 306 -11.74 18.52 -23.88
N GLU A 307 -11.99 18.13 -22.61
CA GLU A 307 -12.72 16.88 -22.27
C GLU A 307 -14.23 16.96 -22.56
N ASP A 308 -14.83 18.16 -22.52
CA ASP A 308 -16.27 18.36 -22.85
C ASP A 308 -16.57 18.23 -24.35
N TYR A 309 -15.57 18.06 -25.21
CA TYR A 309 -15.70 17.93 -26.66
C TYR A 309 -15.46 16.52 -27.23
N GLU A 310 -15.12 15.52 -26.38
CA GLU A 310 -15.04 14.10 -26.76
C GLU A 310 -16.26 13.30 -26.25
#